data_aaf0c84e5c01d7192c8e5da047408086
#
_entry.id   aaf0c84e5c01d7192c8e5da047408086
#
_cell.length_a   1.000
_cell.length_b   1.000
_cell.length_c   1.000
_cell.angle_alpha   90.00
_cell.angle_beta   90.00
_cell.angle_gamma   90.00
#
_symmetry.space_group_name_H-M   'P 1'
#
loop_
_entity.id
_entity.type
_entity.pdbx_description
1 polymer ?
#
loop_
_entity_poly.entity_id
_entity_poly.type
_entity_poly.pdbx_seq_one_letter_code
_entity_poly.pdbx_strand_id
1 'polypeptide(L)'
;YAGNNIGEDYLYELTEYLKGRKFGIINISKSGTTTETALAFRLLRKQCEEQRGVEMARKVIVAVTDAVKGAARITANTEGYKSFIIPDNVGGRFSVLTPVGLLPIACAGFDIEALVKGAADMEKLTAPEVPFDQNPAEQYAAVRNALYETGKKIEILVNFQPKLHYMNEWWKQLYGESEGKDLKGIFPAAVDFTTDLHSMGQWIQQGERTVFETVISVENAEHKVPVSYTHLTLPTTPYV
;
A
#
# COMPACT_ATOMS: atom_id res chain seq x y z
N TYR A 1 -5.33 -4.51 10.89
CA TYR A 1 -4.62 -3.22 10.80
C TYR A 1 -5.30 -2.23 11.72
N ALA A 2 -4.58 -1.25 12.23
CA ALA A 2 -5.12 -0.18 13.07
C ALA A 2 -4.30 1.10 12.87
N GLY A 3 -4.94 2.28 13.05
CA GLY A 3 -4.26 3.57 12.91
C GLY A 3 -4.14 4.07 11.46
N ASN A 4 -4.97 3.57 10.57
CA ASN A 4 -5.15 4.09 9.21
C ASN A 4 -6.38 5.01 9.10
N ASN A 5 -7.14 5.12 10.17
CA ASN A 5 -8.31 5.99 10.30
C ASN A 5 -8.58 6.28 11.79
N ILE A 6 -9.56 7.16 12.07
CA ILE A 6 -10.02 7.51 13.43
C ILE A 6 -11.45 7.04 13.71
N GLY A 7 -11.94 6.05 12.96
CA GLY A 7 -13.28 5.48 13.13
C GLY A 7 -13.40 4.76 14.49
N GLU A 8 -14.29 5.26 15.34
CA GLU A 8 -14.51 4.71 16.70
C GLU A 8 -15.01 3.27 16.67
N ASP A 9 -15.99 2.98 15.82
CA ASP A 9 -16.58 1.65 15.70
C ASP A 9 -15.53 0.61 15.27
N TYR A 10 -14.71 0.94 14.29
CA TYR A 10 -13.63 0.06 13.84
C TYR A 10 -12.63 -0.26 14.97
N LEU A 11 -12.21 0.75 15.73
CA LEU A 11 -11.29 0.54 16.84
C LEU A 11 -11.95 -0.24 17.98
N TYR A 12 -13.22 0.04 18.26
CA TYR A 12 -13.99 -0.70 19.25
C TYR A 12 -14.10 -2.18 18.88
N GLU A 13 -14.55 -2.49 17.68
CA GLU A 13 -14.67 -3.86 17.18
C GLU A 13 -13.34 -4.61 17.21
N LEU A 14 -12.23 -3.94 16.84
CA LEU A 14 -10.90 -4.52 16.91
C LEU A 14 -10.49 -4.83 18.35
N THR A 15 -10.75 -3.91 19.29
CA THR A 15 -10.43 -4.14 20.70
C THR A 15 -11.27 -5.29 21.29
N GLU A 16 -12.57 -5.37 20.94
CA GLU A 16 -13.42 -6.49 21.32
C GLU A 16 -12.92 -7.82 20.72
N TYR A 17 -12.56 -7.83 19.44
CA TYR A 17 -12.00 -9.02 18.79
C TYR A 17 -10.70 -9.50 19.47
N LEU A 18 -9.88 -8.59 19.97
CA LEU A 18 -8.62 -8.92 20.64
C LEU A 18 -8.77 -9.32 22.11
N LYS A 19 -9.96 -9.18 22.71
CA LYS A 19 -10.20 -9.61 24.09
C LYS A 19 -9.91 -11.10 24.28
N GLY A 20 -9.11 -11.43 25.28
CA GLY A 20 -8.72 -12.80 25.58
C GLY A 20 -7.77 -13.44 24.57
N ARG A 21 -7.38 -12.76 23.50
CA ARG A 21 -6.44 -13.27 22.50
C ARG A 21 -5.01 -12.82 22.80
N LYS A 22 -4.05 -13.67 22.48
CA LYS A 22 -2.63 -13.32 22.55
C LYS A 22 -2.27 -12.59 21.24
N PHE A 23 -1.88 -11.34 21.34
CA PHE A 23 -1.42 -10.54 20.21
C PHE A 23 -0.14 -9.77 20.52
N GLY A 24 0.56 -9.34 19.50
CA GLY A 24 1.66 -8.39 19.56
C GLY A 24 1.33 -7.18 18.69
N ILE A 25 2.18 -6.16 18.74
CA ILE A 25 1.98 -4.89 18.02
C ILE A 25 3.24 -4.56 17.23
N ILE A 26 3.07 -4.23 15.96
CA ILE A 26 4.09 -3.54 15.17
C ILE A 26 3.64 -2.08 15.05
N ASN A 27 4.27 -1.19 15.81
CA ASN A 27 3.98 0.23 15.76
C ASN A 27 4.89 0.92 14.75
N ILE A 28 4.32 1.41 13.66
CA ILE A 28 5.04 2.02 12.55
C ILE A 28 4.70 3.51 12.49
N SER A 29 5.62 4.34 12.91
CA SER A 29 5.49 5.80 12.81
C SER A 29 6.85 6.47 12.94
N LYS A 30 7.23 7.30 11.97
CA LYS A 30 8.52 8.01 12.01
C LYS A 30 8.57 8.98 13.19
N SER A 31 7.60 9.85 13.32
CA SER A 31 7.51 10.84 14.40
C SER A 31 6.89 10.31 15.70
N GLY A 32 5.94 9.39 15.59
CA GLY A 32 5.09 8.95 16.69
C GLY A 32 3.98 9.94 17.08
N THR A 33 3.77 10.99 16.28
CA THR A 33 2.78 12.04 16.53
C THR A 33 1.63 12.06 15.53
N THR A 34 1.64 11.20 14.53
CA THR A 34 0.49 11.01 13.63
C THR A 34 -0.71 10.57 14.46
N THR A 35 -1.78 11.36 14.43
CA THR A 35 -2.92 11.23 15.33
C THR A 35 -3.53 9.84 15.31
N GLU A 36 -3.80 9.32 14.12
CA GLU A 36 -4.46 8.02 13.90
C GLU A 36 -3.64 6.88 14.52
N THR A 37 -2.37 6.83 14.18
CA THR A 37 -1.44 5.79 14.67
C THR A 37 -1.22 5.94 16.19
N ALA A 38 -1.09 7.17 16.70
CA ALA A 38 -0.86 7.40 18.11
C ALA A 38 -2.06 7.00 18.98
N LEU A 39 -3.29 7.27 18.52
CA LEU A 39 -4.52 6.87 19.22
C LEU A 39 -4.66 5.35 19.24
N ALA A 40 -4.55 4.71 18.08
CA ALA A 40 -4.64 3.25 17.97
C ALA A 40 -3.56 2.56 18.83
N PHE A 41 -2.32 3.06 18.80
CA PHE A 41 -1.24 2.50 19.59
C PHE A 41 -1.49 2.60 21.09
N ARG A 42 -1.99 3.74 21.58
CA ARG A 42 -2.30 3.90 23.04
C ARG A 42 -3.34 2.90 23.50
N LEU A 43 -4.42 2.72 22.73
CA LEU A 43 -5.50 1.80 23.08
C LEU A 43 -5.02 0.34 23.07
N LEU A 44 -4.38 -0.08 21.98
CA LEU A 44 -3.92 -1.45 21.81
C LEU A 44 -2.76 -1.81 22.74
N ARG A 45 -1.85 -0.86 23.00
CA ARG A 45 -0.79 -1.04 23.99
C ARG A 45 -1.39 -1.30 25.37
N LYS A 46 -2.32 -0.46 25.83
CA LYS A 46 -2.99 -0.61 27.13
C LYS A 46 -3.65 -2.00 27.21
N GLN A 47 -4.40 -2.39 26.21
CA GLN A 47 -5.05 -3.70 26.18
C GLN A 47 -4.03 -4.86 26.20
N CYS A 48 -2.93 -4.74 25.49
CA CYS A 48 -1.85 -5.72 25.50
C CYS A 48 -1.23 -5.87 26.87
N GLU A 49 -0.96 -4.75 27.54
CA GLU A 49 -0.41 -4.71 28.90
C GLU A 49 -1.37 -5.31 29.93
N GLU A 50 -2.67 -5.00 29.84
CA GLU A 50 -3.71 -5.55 30.72
C GLU A 50 -3.88 -7.06 30.54
N GLN A 51 -3.81 -7.57 29.33
CA GLN A 51 -4.03 -9.00 29.04
C GLN A 51 -2.80 -9.88 29.23
N ARG A 52 -1.60 -9.34 29.05
CA ARG A 52 -0.35 -10.13 29.03
C ARG A 52 0.64 -9.74 30.11
N GLY A 53 0.40 -8.66 30.83
CA GLY A 53 1.36 -8.04 31.75
C GLY A 53 2.39 -7.16 30.99
N VAL A 54 2.88 -6.14 31.65
CA VAL A 54 3.80 -5.13 31.09
C VAL A 54 5.08 -5.75 30.52
N GLU A 55 5.69 -6.68 31.25
CA GLU A 55 6.94 -7.32 30.83
C GLU A 55 6.79 -8.15 29.54
N MET A 56 5.65 -8.81 29.37
CA MET A 56 5.37 -9.55 28.14
C MET A 56 5.00 -8.59 27.00
N ALA A 57 4.23 -7.55 27.27
CA ALA A 57 3.90 -6.53 26.30
C ALA A 57 5.17 -5.89 25.69
N ARG A 58 6.16 -5.57 26.54
CA ARG A 58 7.47 -5.06 26.09
C ARG A 58 8.19 -5.98 25.10
N LYS A 59 8.04 -7.29 25.25
CA LYS A 59 8.66 -8.28 24.35
C LYS A 59 7.96 -8.47 23.03
N VAL A 60 6.66 -8.17 22.96
CA VAL A 60 5.82 -8.42 21.76
C VAL A 60 5.40 -7.13 21.05
N ILE A 61 5.80 -5.99 21.56
CA ILE A 61 5.67 -4.70 20.88
C ILE A 61 6.99 -4.41 20.17
N VAL A 62 6.89 -4.12 18.86
CA VAL A 62 8.04 -3.76 18.03
C VAL A 62 7.78 -2.37 17.46
N ALA A 63 8.76 -1.50 17.48
CA ALA A 63 8.67 -0.16 16.91
C ALA A 63 9.45 -0.08 15.58
N VAL A 64 8.82 0.48 14.56
CA VAL A 64 9.49 0.90 13.32
C VAL A 64 9.42 2.41 13.28
N THR A 65 10.54 3.10 13.50
CA THR A 65 10.53 4.53 13.77
C THR A 65 11.85 5.21 13.38
N ASP A 66 11.96 6.52 13.58
CA ASP A 66 13.18 7.28 13.39
C ASP A 66 14.36 6.71 14.22
N ALA A 67 15.58 6.92 13.76
CA ALA A 67 16.78 6.42 14.43
C ALA A 67 17.06 7.12 15.76
N VAL A 68 16.75 8.41 15.86
CA VAL A 68 17.25 9.28 16.95
C VAL A 68 16.15 10.05 17.67
N LYS A 69 15.12 10.52 16.96
CA LYS A 69 14.15 11.50 17.43
C LYS A 69 12.69 11.04 17.29
N GLY A 70 11.80 11.82 17.88
CA GLY A 70 10.35 11.58 17.81
C GLY A 70 9.79 10.80 18.99
N ALA A 71 8.49 10.97 19.22
CA ALA A 71 7.81 10.36 20.37
C ALA A 71 7.85 8.83 20.33
N ALA A 72 7.75 8.22 19.13
CA ALA A 72 7.84 6.77 19.01
C ALA A 72 9.24 6.23 19.35
N ARG A 73 10.32 6.94 19.00
CA ARG A 73 11.69 6.60 19.39
C ARG A 73 11.90 6.71 20.89
N ILE A 74 11.43 7.80 21.48
CA ILE A 74 11.52 8.00 22.93
C ILE A 74 10.79 6.87 23.65
N THR A 75 9.57 6.56 23.23
CA THR A 75 8.79 5.46 23.84
C THR A 75 9.50 4.12 23.66
N ALA A 76 10.01 3.81 22.47
CA ALA A 76 10.73 2.56 22.23
C ALA A 76 11.97 2.40 23.14
N ASN A 77 12.73 3.47 23.33
CA ASN A 77 13.90 3.47 24.21
C ASN A 77 13.51 3.33 25.69
N THR A 78 12.51 4.08 26.15
CA THR A 78 12.05 4.06 27.54
C THR A 78 11.48 2.70 27.94
N GLU A 79 10.68 2.10 27.05
CA GLU A 79 10.03 0.81 27.31
C GLU A 79 10.91 -0.41 26.93
N GLY A 80 12.03 -0.17 26.24
CA GLY A 80 12.91 -1.24 25.79
C GLY A 80 12.33 -2.09 24.63
N TYR A 81 11.50 -1.50 23.77
CA TYR A 81 10.94 -2.21 22.62
C TYR A 81 12.02 -2.54 21.59
N LYS A 82 11.96 -3.75 21.03
CA LYS A 82 12.73 -4.04 19.82
C LYS A 82 12.35 -3.04 18.76
N SER A 83 13.33 -2.46 18.08
CA SER A 83 13.05 -1.42 17.09
C SER A 83 13.84 -1.59 15.81
N PHE A 84 13.23 -1.13 14.71
CA PHE A 84 13.82 -1.02 13.39
C PHE A 84 13.78 0.45 12.95
N ILE A 85 14.75 0.83 12.13
CA ILE A 85 14.94 2.21 11.73
C ILE A 85 14.26 2.48 10.40
N ILE A 86 13.52 3.58 10.33
CA ILE A 86 13.05 4.17 9.07
C ILE A 86 14.18 5.10 8.57
N PRO A 87 14.77 4.86 7.40
CA PRO A 87 15.82 5.72 6.87
C PRO A 87 15.34 7.17 6.70
N ASP A 88 16.18 8.13 7.05
CA ASP A 88 15.81 9.55 7.03
C ASP A 88 15.53 10.08 5.63
N ASN A 89 16.24 9.56 4.64
CA ASN A 89 16.14 9.94 3.23
C ASN A 89 15.01 9.21 2.47
N VAL A 90 14.20 8.37 3.15
CA VAL A 90 13.07 7.67 2.56
C VAL A 90 11.77 8.26 3.08
N GLY A 91 10.97 8.80 2.16
CA GLY A 91 9.61 9.29 2.46
C GLY A 91 8.63 8.12 2.66
N GLY A 92 7.50 8.39 3.36
CA GLY A 92 6.51 7.36 3.72
C GLY A 92 6.03 6.52 2.54
N ARG A 93 5.63 7.18 1.45
CA ARG A 93 5.11 6.52 0.24
C ARG A 93 6.14 5.70 -0.54
N PHE A 94 7.44 5.88 -0.26
CA PHE A 94 8.53 5.11 -0.86
C PHE A 94 9.08 4.01 0.07
N SER A 95 8.47 3.81 1.24
CA SER A 95 9.10 3.07 2.34
C SER A 95 8.78 1.57 2.38
N VAL A 96 8.01 1.04 1.42
CA VAL A 96 7.58 -0.37 1.43
C VAL A 96 8.75 -1.37 1.45
N LEU A 97 9.87 -1.05 0.81
CA LEU A 97 11.09 -1.87 0.80
C LEU A 97 12.05 -1.58 1.96
N THR A 98 11.59 -0.85 2.98
CA THR A 98 12.27 -0.65 4.26
C THR A 98 11.59 -1.49 5.34
N PRO A 99 12.07 -1.47 6.60
CA PRO A 99 11.36 -2.14 7.70
C PRO A 99 9.88 -1.77 7.85
N VAL A 100 9.45 -0.62 7.29
CA VAL A 100 8.03 -0.20 7.27
C VAL A 100 7.13 -1.23 6.60
N GLY A 101 7.51 -1.71 5.43
CA GLY A 101 6.75 -2.75 4.72
C GLY A 101 7.28 -4.15 4.97
N LEU A 102 8.61 -4.33 4.96
CA LEU A 102 9.22 -5.67 5.02
C LEU A 102 8.90 -6.40 6.33
N LEU A 103 8.87 -5.71 7.48
CA LEU A 103 8.59 -6.36 8.76
C LEU A 103 7.17 -6.92 8.84
N PRO A 104 6.09 -6.14 8.59
CA PRO A 104 4.74 -6.70 8.61
C PRO A 104 4.52 -7.75 7.52
N ILE A 105 5.12 -7.61 6.33
CA ILE A 105 5.03 -8.60 5.25
C ILE A 105 5.67 -9.93 5.67
N ALA A 106 6.86 -9.88 6.29
CA ALA A 106 7.52 -11.07 6.84
C ALA A 106 6.70 -11.71 7.97
N CYS A 107 6.12 -10.89 8.87
CA CYS A 107 5.25 -11.39 9.93
C CYS A 107 3.95 -12.03 9.40
N ALA A 108 3.50 -11.63 8.23
CA ALA A 108 2.37 -12.25 7.52
C ALA A 108 2.75 -13.57 6.80
N GLY A 109 4.04 -13.94 6.80
CA GLY A 109 4.53 -15.21 6.22
C GLY A 109 4.90 -15.12 4.74
N PHE A 110 4.98 -13.93 4.16
CA PHE A 110 5.40 -13.76 2.77
C PHE A 110 6.93 -13.72 2.62
N ASP A 111 7.39 -14.12 1.44
CA ASP A 111 8.80 -14.12 1.07
C ASP A 111 9.28 -12.70 0.74
N ILE A 112 9.92 -12.06 1.72
CA ILE A 112 10.48 -10.71 1.56
C ILE A 112 11.76 -10.68 0.70
N GLU A 113 12.49 -11.81 0.60
CA GLU A 113 13.67 -11.87 -0.24
C GLU A 113 13.27 -11.86 -1.71
N ALA A 114 12.23 -12.62 -2.08
CA ALA A 114 11.67 -12.58 -3.42
C ALA A 114 11.11 -11.18 -3.77
N LEU A 115 10.48 -10.49 -2.81
CA LEU A 115 9.98 -9.12 -3.00
C LEU A 115 11.13 -8.14 -3.30
N VAL A 116 12.18 -8.17 -2.49
CA VAL A 116 13.37 -7.30 -2.68
C VAL A 116 14.10 -7.64 -3.96
N LYS A 117 14.19 -8.93 -4.30
CA LYS A 117 14.78 -9.37 -5.58
C LYS A 117 14.02 -8.81 -6.77
N GLY A 118 12.68 -8.86 -6.75
CA GLY A 118 11.85 -8.28 -7.82
C GLY A 118 12.11 -6.78 -8.01
N ALA A 119 12.24 -6.03 -6.91
CA ALA A 119 12.60 -4.62 -6.96
C ALA A 119 13.99 -4.38 -7.56
N ALA A 120 15.00 -5.16 -7.15
CA ALA A 120 16.35 -5.08 -7.69
C ALA A 120 16.43 -5.48 -9.19
N ASP A 121 15.60 -6.40 -9.63
CA ASP A 121 15.51 -6.76 -11.04
C ASP A 121 14.86 -5.63 -11.86
N MET A 122 13.82 -4.98 -11.33
CA MET A 122 13.21 -3.81 -11.96
C MET A 122 14.17 -2.61 -12.00
N GLU A 123 14.94 -2.35 -10.94
CA GLU A 123 15.95 -1.30 -10.90
C GLU A 123 16.90 -1.39 -12.11
N LYS A 124 17.36 -2.59 -12.45
CA LYS A 124 18.24 -2.80 -13.61
C LYS A 124 17.56 -2.46 -14.94
N LEU A 125 16.26 -2.72 -15.05
CA LEU A 125 15.48 -2.43 -16.26
C LEU A 125 15.14 -0.94 -16.40
N THR A 126 15.18 -0.20 -15.31
CA THR A 126 14.78 1.22 -15.26
C THR A 126 15.92 2.14 -14.87
N ALA A 127 17.17 1.65 -14.89
CA ALA A 127 18.35 2.45 -14.62
C ALA A 127 18.53 3.56 -15.69
N PRO A 128 19.12 4.72 -15.33
CA PRO A 128 19.28 5.85 -16.25
C PRO A 128 20.08 5.53 -17.54
N GLU A 129 20.89 4.48 -17.51
CA GLU A 129 21.70 4.03 -18.64
C GLU A 129 20.92 3.16 -19.63
N VAL A 130 19.71 2.68 -19.25
CA VAL A 130 18.88 1.86 -20.11
C VAL A 130 18.26 2.73 -21.20
N PRO A 131 18.41 2.38 -22.50
CA PRO A 131 17.84 3.16 -23.59
C PRO A 131 16.31 3.30 -23.44
N PHE A 132 15.76 4.43 -23.85
CA PHE A 132 14.32 4.76 -23.74
C PHE A 132 13.41 3.66 -24.29
N ASP A 133 13.75 3.07 -25.43
CA ASP A 133 12.98 2.00 -26.07
C ASP A 133 13.02 0.66 -25.32
N GLN A 134 13.87 0.56 -24.28
CA GLN A 134 14.00 -0.60 -23.39
C GLN A 134 13.65 -0.28 -21.94
N ASN A 135 13.43 0.99 -21.59
CA ASN A 135 13.15 1.44 -20.23
C ASN A 135 11.63 1.61 -20.03
N PRO A 136 10.93 0.66 -19.40
CA PRO A 136 9.48 0.74 -19.24
C PRO A 136 9.02 1.90 -18.35
N ALA A 137 9.84 2.36 -17.41
CA ALA A 137 9.50 3.50 -16.55
C ALA A 137 9.51 4.82 -17.33
N GLU A 138 10.52 5.03 -18.19
CA GLU A 138 10.60 6.22 -19.03
C GLU A 138 9.49 6.24 -20.09
N GLN A 139 9.18 5.08 -20.69
CA GLN A 139 8.08 4.94 -21.64
C GLN A 139 6.74 5.26 -20.97
N TYR A 140 6.49 4.70 -19.78
CA TYR A 140 5.28 4.98 -19.01
C TYR A 140 5.17 6.48 -18.67
N ALA A 141 6.24 7.10 -18.20
CA ALA A 141 6.26 8.52 -17.90
C ALA A 141 5.98 9.38 -19.16
N ALA A 142 6.57 9.02 -20.31
CA ALA A 142 6.36 9.73 -21.57
C ALA A 142 4.91 9.62 -22.05
N VAL A 143 4.30 8.43 -21.99
CA VAL A 143 2.89 8.20 -22.36
C VAL A 143 1.96 9.02 -21.45
N ARG A 144 2.18 8.99 -20.14
CA ARG A 144 1.39 9.78 -19.18
C ARG A 144 1.45 11.26 -19.47
N ASN A 145 2.64 11.80 -19.75
CA ASN A 145 2.79 13.21 -20.11
C ASN A 145 2.10 13.54 -21.42
N ALA A 146 2.25 12.72 -22.46
CA ALA A 146 1.56 12.93 -23.74
C ALA A 146 0.04 12.93 -23.56
N LEU A 147 -0.52 12.01 -22.78
CA LEU A 147 -1.94 11.97 -22.46
C LEU A 147 -2.39 13.21 -21.67
N TYR A 148 -1.60 13.65 -20.69
CA TYR A 148 -1.87 14.87 -19.94
C TYR A 148 -1.96 16.10 -20.84
N GLU A 149 -1.07 16.25 -21.80
CA GLU A 149 -1.07 17.35 -22.78
C GLU A 149 -2.32 17.33 -23.69
N THR A 150 -2.88 16.15 -23.95
CA THR A 150 -4.15 16.00 -24.70
C THR A 150 -5.41 16.24 -23.84
N GLY A 151 -5.25 16.61 -22.57
CA GLY A 151 -6.38 16.89 -21.67
C GLY A 151 -6.82 15.71 -20.83
N LYS A 152 -6.13 14.57 -20.86
CA LYS A 152 -6.38 13.44 -19.96
C LYS A 152 -5.81 13.75 -18.59
N LYS A 153 -6.68 14.09 -17.66
CA LYS A 153 -6.29 14.59 -16.33
C LYS A 153 -6.46 13.56 -15.21
N ILE A 154 -7.04 12.41 -15.51
CA ILE A 154 -7.33 11.35 -14.54
C ILE A 154 -6.75 10.04 -15.08
N GLU A 155 -5.89 9.41 -14.33
CA GLU A 155 -5.42 8.06 -14.58
C GLU A 155 -6.14 7.10 -13.65
N ILE A 156 -6.71 6.05 -14.22
CA ILE A 156 -7.37 4.99 -13.46
C ILE A 156 -6.49 3.75 -13.51
N LEU A 157 -5.93 3.37 -12.36
CA LEU A 157 -5.24 2.09 -12.23
C LEU A 157 -6.27 0.97 -12.05
N VAL A 158 -6.29 0.05 -13.00
CA VAL A 158 -7.25 -1.05 -13.06
C VAL A 158 -6.58 -2.35 -12.66
N ASN A 159 -7.21 -3.11 -11.78
CA ASN A 159 -6.84 -4.49 -11.53
C ASN A 159 -8.06 -5.42 -11.56
N PHE A 160 -7.82 -6.71 -11.87
CA PHE A 160 -8.82 -7.78 -11.88
C PHE A 160 -8.60 -8.79 -10.74
N GLN A 161 -7.63 -8.50 -9.84
CA GLN A 161 -7.27 -9.37 -8.73
C GLN A 161 -7.54 -8.65 -7.41
N PRO A 162 -8.57 -9.00 -6.64
CA PRO A 162 -8.92 -8.31 -5.39
C PRO A 162 -7.77 -8.27 -4.37
N LYS A 163 -6.81 -9.20 -4.47
CA LYS A 163 -5.59 -9.19 -3.64
C LYS A 163 -4.69 -7.96 -3.89
N LEU A 164 -4.84 -7.28 -5.03
CA LEU A 164 -4.07 -6.09 -5.41
C LEU A 164 -4.74 -4.77 -4.97
N HIS A 165 -5.88 -4.82 -4.30
CA HIS A 165 -6.59 -3.63 -3.83
C HIS A 165 -5.67 -2.64 -3.11
N TYR A 166 -4.93 -3.07 -2.11
CA TYR A 166 -4.02 -2.19 -1.37
C TYR A 166 -2.78 -1.75 -2.14
N MET A 167 -2.42 -2.43 -3.23
CA MET A 167 -1.41 -1.94 -4.17
C MET A 167 -1.94 -0.72 -4.93
N ASN A 168 -3.21 -0.75 -5.35
CA ASN A 168 -3.89 0.40 -5.94
C ASN A 168 -3.95 1.59 -4.96
N GLU A 169 -4.26 1.33 -3.68
CA GLU A 169 -4.31 2.37 -2.64
C GLU A 169 -2.93 3.01 -2.42
N TRP A 170 -1.86 2.21 -2.39
CA TRP A 170 -0.49 2.72 -2.31
C TRP A 170 -0.12 3.54 -3.55
N TRP A 171 -0.46 3.07 -4.75
CA TRP A 171 -0.20 3.77 -6.01
C TRP A 171 -0.87 5.16 -6.04
N LYS A 172 -2.09 5.29 -5.54
CA LYS A 172 -2.77 6.60 -5.41
C LYS A 172 -1.97 7.58 -4.55
N GLN A 173 -1.47 7.13 -3.40
CA GLN A 173 -0.63 7.96 -2.55
C GLN A 173 0.70 8.30 -3.23
N LEU A 174 1.34 7.30 -3.86
CA LEU A 174 2.63 7.48 -4.53
C LEU A 174 2.57 8.60 -5.57
N TYR A 175 1.60 8.58 -6.45
CA TYR A 175 1.46 9.59 -7.50
C TYR A 175 0.79 10.87 -7.00
N GLY A 176 -0.28 10.80 -6.27
CA GLY A 176 -1.01 11.97 -5.79
C GLY A 176 -0.15 12.90 -4.93
N GLU A 177 0.58 12.34 -3.99
CA GLU A 177 1.48 13.10 -3.10
C GLU A 177 2.79 13.53 -3.80
N SER A 178 3.22 12.81 -4.82
CA SER A 178 4.44 13.16 -5.56
C SER A 178 4.20 14.21 -6.63
N GLU A 179 3.13 14.13 -7.40
CA GLU A 179 2.89 14.91 -8.61
C GLU A 179 1.86 16.05 -8.43
N GLY A 180 0.96 15.97 -7.46
CA GLY A 180 -0.08 16.97 -7.22
C GLY A 180 0.49 18.26 -6.63
N LYS A 181 1.17 19.06 -7.45
CA LYS A 181 1.88 20.31 -7.06
C LYS A 181 1.64 21.39 -8.09
N ASP A 182 1.75 22.65 -7.65
CA ASP A 182 1.66 23.82 -8.51
C ASP A 182 0.40 23.86 -9.40
N LEU A 183 -0.72 23.39 -8.88
CA LEU A 183 -2.00 23.26 -9.59
C LEU A 183 -1.91 22.34 -10.83
N LYS A 184 -0.98 21.41 -10.85
CA LYS A 184 -0.72 20.45 -11.92
C LYS A 184 -0.73 19.02 -11.38
N GLY A 185 -0.70 18.07 -12.30
CA GLY A 185 -0.61 16.65 -12.04
C GLY A 185 -1.83 15.89 -12.53
N ILE A 186 -1.62 14.61 -12.81
CA ILE A 186 -2.68 13.66 -13.15
C ILE A 186 -3.30 13.17 -11.86
N PHE A 187 -4.63 13.20 -11.77
CA PHE A 187 -5.35 12.68 -10.60
C PHE A 187 -5.32 11.14 -10.61
N PRO A 188 -4.73 10.50 -9.59
CA PRO A 188 -4.67 9.05 -9.53
C PRO A 188 -5.97 8.48 -8.94
N ALA A 189 -6.72 7.76 -9.76
CA ALA A 189 -7.86 6.95 -9.35
C ALA A 189 -7.54 5.47 -9.45
N ALA A 190 -8.31 4.61 -8.80
CA ALA A 190 -8.14 3.17 -8.91
C ALA A 190 -9.49 2.46 -8.87
N VAL A 191 -9.58 1.29 -9.52
CA VAL A 191 -10.79 0.46 -9.55
C VAL A 191 -10.42 -1.02 -9.44
N ASP A 192 -11.31 -1.78 -8.82
CA ASP A 192 -11.23 -3.24 -8.72
C ASP A 192 -12.28 -3.85 -9.66
N PHE A 193 -11.86 -4.20 -10.86
CA PHE A 193 -12.73 -4.90 -11.79
C PHE A 193 -12.86 -6.39 -11.41
N THR A 194 -13.98 -7.00 -11.66
CA THR A 194 -15.20 -6.57 -12.39
C THR A 194 -16.20 -5.79 -11.53
N THR A 195 -16.04 -5.73 -10.21
CA THR A 195 -16.98 -5.06 -9.30
C THR A 195 -17.26 -3.62 -9.73
N ASP A 196 -16.21 -2.85 -9.97
CA ASP A 196 -16.34 -1.44 -10.32
C ASP A 196 -16.80 -1.19 -11.76
N LEU A 197 -16.91 -2.21 -12.60
CA LEU A 197 -17.60 -2.07 -13.88
C LEU A 197 -19.08 -1.76 -13.68
N HIS A 198 -19.69 -2.25 -12.59
CA HIS A 198 -21.08 -1.98 -12.25
C HIS A 198 -21.31 -0.57 -11.69
N SER A 199 -20.26 0.10 -11.23
CA SER A 199 -20.31 1.47 -10.69
C SER A 199 -19.72 2.50 -11.65
N MET A 200 -18.55 2.24 -12.22
CA MET A 200 -17.76 3.18 -13.01
C MET A 200 -17.76 2.89 -14.51
N GLY A 201 -18.14 1.68 -14.92
CA GLY A 201 -18.03 1.26 -16.33
C GLY A 201 -18.78 2.15 -17.29
N GLN A 202 -20.00 2.57 -16.96
CA GLN A 202 -20.79 3.48 -17.80
C GLN A 202 -20.08 4.82 -18.01
N TRP A 203 -19.51 5.39 -16.94
CA TRP A 203 -18.81 6.66 -17.03
C TRP A 203 -17.50 6.55 -17.82
N ILE A 204 -16.74 5.49 -17.59
CA ILE A 204 -15.50 5.21 -18.32
C ILE A 204 -15.79 5.07 -19.82
N GLN A 205 -16.86 4.37 -20.18
CA GLN A 205 -17.23 4.12 -21.58
C GLN A 205 -17.79 5.35 -22.28
N GLN A 206 -18.67 6.09 -21.67
CA GLN A 206 -19.44 7.16 -22.32
C GLN A 206 -19.39 8.52 -21.62
N GLY A 207 -18.64 8.64 -20.52
CA GLY A 207 -18.45 9.91 -19.82
C GLY A 207 -17.49 10.87 -20.52
N GLU A 208 -17.10 11.90 -19.82
CA GLU A 208 -16.14 12.90 -20.31
C GLU A 208 -14.77 12.27 -20.60
N ARG A 209 -14.15 12.64 -21.71
CA ARG A 209 -12.91 12.03 -22.19
C ARG A 209 -11.65 12.57 -21.49
N THR A 210 -11.72 12.79 -20.18
CA THR A 210 -10.63 13.27 -19.34
C THR A 210 -9.82 12.16 -18.68
N VAL A 211 -10.25 10.89 -18.82
CA VAL A 211 -9.58 9.73 -18.23
C VAL A 211 -8.76 8.94 -19.23
N PHE A 212 -7.82 8.19 -18.71
CA PHE A 212 -7.18 7.03 -19.34
C PHE A 212 -6.98 5.93 -18.31
N GLU A 213 -6.79 4.71 -18.76
CA GLU A 213 -6.63 3.54 -17.90
C GLU A 213 -5.23 2.95 -18.05
N THR A 214 -4.67 2.55 -16.90
CA THR A 214 -3.47 1.71 -16.81
C THR A 214 -3.88 0.40 -16.17
N VAL A 215 -3.77 -0.70 -16.92
CA VAL A 215 -4.26 -2.01 -16.50
C VAL A 215 -3.12 -2.89 -15.99
N ILE A 216 -3.26 -3.41 -14.77
CA ILE A 216 -2.37 -4.42 -14.23
C ILE A 216 -2.81 -5.79 -14.76
N SER A 217 -1.97 -6.41 -15.58
CA SER A 217 -2.18 -7.77 -16.09
C SER A 217 -1.43 -8.78 -15.21
N VAL A 218 -2.16 -9.79 -14.71
CA VAL A 218 -1.58 -10.92 -13.98
C VAL A 218 -1.50 -12.10 -14.95
N GLU A 219 -0.30 -12.41 -15.42
CA GLU A 219 -0.09 -13.45 -16.43
C GLU A 219 -0.46 -14.85 -15.93
N ASN A 220 -0.13 -15.15 -14.68
CA ASN A 220 -0.37 -16.46 -14.09
C ASN A 220 -1.12 -16.32 -12.78
N ALA A 221 -2.37 -16.77 -12.75
CA ALA A 221 -3.10 -16.89 -11.51
C ALA A 221 -2.51 -18.02 -10.65
N GLU A 222 -2.44 -17.81 -9.34
CA GLU A 222 -1.98 -18.81 -8.37
C GLU A 222 -2.83 -20.10 -8.41
N HIS A 223 -4.13 -19.92 -8.61
CA HIS A 223 -5.08 -21.03 -8.69
C HIS A 223 -5.95 -20.89 -9.95
N LYS A 224 -6.22 -22.02 -10.59
CA LYS A 224 -7.15 -22.07 -11.73
C LYS A 224 -8.45 -22.71 -11.27
N VAL A 225 -9.57 -22.01 -11.49
CA VAL A 225 -10.90 -22.56 -11.25
C VAL A 225 -11.48 -22.99 -12.60
N PRO A 226 -11.64 -24.29 -12.87
CA PRO A 226 -12.23 -24.76 -14.11
C PRO A 226 -13.71 -24.39 -14.16
N VAL A 227 -14.15 -23.82 -15.26
CA VAL A 227 -15.56 -23.52 -15.53
C VAL A 227 -16.07 -24.49 -16.57
N SER A 228 -17.13 -25.26 -16.22
CA SER A 228 -17.67 -26.31 -17.07
C SER A 228 -18.55 -25.84 -18.24
N TYR A 229 -18.85 -24.52 -18.32
CA TYR A 229 -19.72 -23.96 -19.34
C TYR A 229 -18.95 -23.01 -20.27
N THR A 230 -18.85 -23.38 -21.52
CA THR A 230 -18.10 -22.62 -22.54
C THR A 230 -18.68 -21.23 -22.84
N HIS A 231 -19.96 -20.99 -22.59
CA HIS A 231 -20.59 -19.68 -22.79
C HIS A 231 -20.36 -18.70 -21.63
N LEU A 232 -19.74 -19.16 -20.56
CA LEU A 232 -19.27 -18.33 -19.44
C LEU A 232 -17.75 -18.09 -19.47
N THR A 233 -17.11 -18.28 -20.63
CA THR A 233 -15.75 -17.79 -20.80
C THR A 233 -15.75 -16.30 -20.58
N LEU A 234 -15.07 -15.86 -19.50
CA LEU A 234 -14.78 -14.45 -19.33
C LEU A 234 -14.13 -13.95 -20.63
N PRO A 235 -14.55 -12.82 -21.18
CA PRO A 235 -13.86 -12.26 -22.33
C PRO A 235 -12.39 -12.07 -21.94
N THR A 236 -11.51 -12.75 -22.65
CA THR A 236 -10.07 -12.67 -22.46
C THR A 236 -9.48 -11.40 -23.04
N THR A 237 -10.29 -10.61 -23.72
CA THR A 237 -9.94 -9.31 -24.25
C THR A 237 -10.61 -8.23 -23.42
N PRO A 238 -9.85 -7.28 -22.85
CA PRO A 238 -10.45 -6.08 -22.34
C PRO A 238 -11.19 -5.39 -23.48
N TYR A 239 -12.45 -5.10 -23.30
CA TYR A 239 -13.16 -4.22 -24.22
C TYR A 239 -12.51 -2.84 -24.12
N VAL A 240 -11.86 -2.44 -25.20
CA VAL A 240 -11.31 -1.09 -25.39
C VAL A 240 -12.46 -0.11 -25.58
#